data_0aee2401969a54e5991311a2fc1aa3d4
#
_entry.id   0aee2401969a54e5991311a2fc1aa3d4
#
_cell.length_a   1.000
_cell.length_b   1.000
_cell.length_c   1.000
_cell.angle_alpha   90.00
_cell.angle_beta   90.00
_cell.angle_gamma   90.00
#
_symmetry.space_group_name_H-M   'P 1'
#
loop_
_entity.id
_entity.type
_entity.pdbx_description
1 polymer ?
#
loop_
_entity_poly.entity_id
_entity_poly.type
_entity_poly.pdbx_seq_one_letter_code
_entity_poly.pdbx_strand_id
1 'polypeptide(L)'
;VKIYAGIDIGSCTTKSVVIDEQGNLLGSDVRRSGIDYKTVARESLETALAGKNIEGVPVVSTGYGRHNVSFAIQAKTEIACHARGAYFYVPRAVNVVDIGGQDNKVIRLDAEGRTIDFKMNRKCAAGTGTFIEEIAIKTAIPLDKLDALARQSQNKVKIGSYCTVFASTEILSLIRSGVKAEDLAKGVFDSVVARVLEMIPLADTILLCGGVVAWFPIVAEIFREQVKGEVIVPPNPQLTGALGAALFARETEI
;
A
#
# COMPACT_ATOMS: atom_id res chain seq x y z
N VAL A 1 7.76 29.63 1.57
CA VAL A 1 7.29 28.48 0.79
C VAL A 1 6.03 27.98 1.46
N LYS A 2 4.91 27.99 0.74
CA LYS A 2 3.68 27.36 1.22
C LYS A 2 3.86 25.85 1.25
N ILE A 3 3.28 25.21 2.24
CA ILE A 3 3.33 23.76 2.42
C ILE A 3 1.92 23.20 2.59
N TYR A 4 1.72 21.97 2.18
CA TYR A 4 0.45 21.27 2.22
C TYR A 4 0.66 19.87 2.77
N ALA A 5 -0.32 19.34 3.48
CA ALA A 5 -0.18 18.05 4.10
C ALA A 5 -1.34 17.10 3.77
N GLY A 6 -1.00 15.83 3.70
CA GLY A 6 -1.95 14.73 3.55
C GLY A 6 -1.73 13.67 4.62
N ILE A 7 -2.82 13.17 5.19
CA ILE A 7 -2.77 12.10 6.19
C ILE A 7 -3.64 10.95 5.72
N ASP A 8 -3.04 9.76 5.62
CA ASP A 8 -3.73 8.50 5.35
C ASP A 8 -3.75 7.67 6.62
N ILE A 9 -4.91 7.58 7.28
CA ILE A 9 -5.11 6.73 8.45
C ILE A 9 -5.68 5.39 8.01
N GLY A 10 -4.79 4.46 7.72
CA GLY A 10 -5.17 3.07 7.46
C GLY A 10 -5.44 2.29 8.74
N SER A 11 -6.00 1.08 8.61
CA SER A 11 -6.25 0.18 9.73
C SER A 11 -4.98 -0.31 10.42
N CYS A 12 -3.89 -0.51 9.69
CA CYS A 12 -2.60 -0.97 10.22
C CYS A 12 -1.63 0.16 10.48
N THR A 13 -1.50 1.10 9.54
CA THR A 13 -0.51 2.18 9.59
C THR A 13 -1.11 3.53 9.20
N THR A 14 -0.66 4.58 9.87
CA THR A 14 -0.92 5.98 9.54
C THR A 14 0.30 6.54 8.80
N LYS A 15 0.05 7.29 7.74
CA LYS A 15 1.09 7.94 6.95
C LYS A 15 0.76 9.41 6.82
N SER A 16 1.77 10.26 7.01
CA SER A 16 1.69 11.70 6.77
C SER A 16 2.71 12.11 5.71
N VAL A 17 2.29 13.00 4.83
CA VAL A 17 3.11 13.58 3.76
C VAL A 17 2.98 15.09 3.80
N VAL A 18 4.10 15.79 3.70
CA VAL A 18 4.18 17.25 3.56
C VAL A 18 4.85 17.55 2.22
N ILE A 19 4.21 18.40 1.41
CA ILE A 19 4.70 18.81 0.09
C ILE A 19 4.79 20.34 -0.01
N ASP A 20 5.60 20.80 -0.96
CA ASP A 20 5.62 22.21 -1.38
C ASP A 20 4.57 22.51 -2.48
N GLU A 21 4.57 23.74 -3.00
CA GLU A 21 3.68 24.21 -4.07
C GLU A 21 3.88 23.44 -5.39
N GLN A 22 5.06 22.88 -5.64
CA GLN A 22 5.40 22.08 -6.82
C GLN A 22 5.02 20.61 -6.64
N GLY A 23 4.70 20.17 -5.43
CA GLY A 23 4.41 18.78 -5.09
C GLY A 23 5.66 17.98 -4.69
N ASN A 24 6.79 18.63 -4.45
CA ASN A 24 7.99 17.96 -3.96
C ASN A 24 7.78 17.53 -2.50
N LEU A 25 8.21 16.32 -2.18
CA LEU A 25 8.15 15.78 -0.83
C LEU A 25 9.15 16.52 0.09
N LEU A 26 8.64 17.19 1.11
CA LEU A 26 9.43 17.90 2.12
C LEU A 26 9.64 17.08 3.38
N GLY A 27 8.70 16.18 3.70
CA GLY A 27 8.78 15.29 4.83
C GLY A 27 7.66 14.27 4.84
N SER A 28 7.89 13.18 5.54
CA SER A 28 6.90 12.12 5.69
C SER A 28 7.11 11.34 6.98
N ASP A 29 6.07 10.67 7.43
CA ASP A 29 6.11 9.73 8.54
C ASP A 29 5.22 8.53 8.25
N VAL A 30 5.64 7.37 8.74
CA VAL A 30 4.87 6.12 8.70
C VAL A 30 4.97 5.44 10.05
N ARG A 31 3.82 5.23 10.69
CA ARG A 31 3.74 4.58 12.01
C ARG A 31 2.53 3.67 12.14
N ARG A 32 2.49 2.81 13.15
CA ARG A 32 1.32 1.99 13.44
C ARG A 32 0.14 2.89 13.85
N SER A 33 -1.06 2.59 13.34
CA SER A 33 -2.28 3.36 13.65
C SER A 33 -2.75 3.20 15.10
N GLY A 34 -2.55 2.03 15.68
CA GLY A 34 -3.06 1.75 17.03
C GLY A 34 -4.57 1.91 17.14
N ILE A 35 -5.04 2.33 18.33
CA ILE A 35 -6.48 2.48 18.64
C ILE A 35 -6.91 3.96 18.75
N ASP A 36 -5.97 4.88 18.90
CA ASP A 36 -6.22 6.34 18.99
C ASP A 36 -5.80 7.04 17.71
N TYR A 37 -6.71 7.03 16.72
CA TYR A 37 -6.48 7.65 15.42
C TYR A 37 -6.28 9.17 15.49
N LYS A 38 -6.86 9.84 16.49
CA LYS A 38 -6.72 11.29 16.64
C LYS A 38 -5.30 11.66 17.05
N THR A 39 -4.78 11.00 18.08
CA THR A 39 -3.41 11.25 18.58
C THR A 39 -2.38 10.84 17.54
N VAL A 40 -2.50 9.63 16.96
CA VAL A 40 -1.52 9.14 15.98
C VAL A 40 -1.46 10.02 14.72
N ALA A 41 -2.59 10.58 14.27
CA ALA A 41 -2.61 11.50 13.13
C ALA A 41 -1.83 12.77 13.40
N ARG A 42 -1.99 13.36 14.59
CA ARG A 42 -1.27 14.56 15.02
C ARG A 42 0.23 14.30 15.12
N GLU A 43 0.62 13.28 15.85
CA GLU A 43 2.04 12.92 16.04
C GLU A 43 2.73 12.57 14.71
N SER A 44 2.02 11.87 13.81
CA SER A 44 2.54 11.54 12.49
C SER A 44 2.79 12.79 11.65
N LEU A 45 1.84 13.75 11.68
CA LEU A 45 2.01 15.01 10.96
C LEU A 45 3.11 15.89 11.56
N GLU A 46 3.20 15.99 12.88
CA GLU A 46 4.25 16.74 13.58
C GLU A 46 5.65 16.20 13.21
N THR A 47 5.79 14.87 13.14
CA THR A 47 7.03 14.25 12.67
C THR A 47 7.34 14.59 11.22
N ALA A 48 6.34 14.49 10.33
CA ALA A 48 6.50 14.82 8.92
C ALA A 48 6.83 16.30 8.67
N LEU A 49 6.36 17.20 9.54
CA LEU A 49 6.68 18.62 9.50
C LEU A 49 8.10 18.96 9.96
N ALA A 50 8.79 18.04 10.62
CA ALA A 50 10.17 18.21 11.09
C ALA A 50 10.41 19.49 11.89
N GLY A 51 9.51 19.79 12.84
CA GLY A 51 9.59 20.97 13.72
C GLY A 51 8.97 22.26 13.15
N LYS A 52 8.39 22.25 11.95
CA LYS A 52 7.58 23.36 11.46
C LYS A 52 6.23 23.36 12.18
N ASN A 53 5.65 24.57 12.39
CA ASN A 53 4.34 24.70 13.02
C ASN A 53 3.25 24.10 12.10
N ILE A 54 2.33 23.34 12.69
CA ILE A 54 1.15 22.80 12.03
C ILE A 54 0.08 23.88 11.74
N GLU A 55 0.09 24.98 12.51
CA GLU A 55 -0.90 26.05 12.36
C GLU A 55 -0.82 26.70 10.98
N GLY A 56 -1.97 26.79 10.30
CA GLY A 56 -2.07 27.37 8.96
C GLY A 56 -1.64 26.43 7.82
N VAL A 57 -1.24 25.19 8.12
CA VAL A 57 -0.97 24.18 7.07
C VAL A 57 -2.29 23.55 6.64
N PRO A 58 -2.71 23.67 5.36
CA PRO A 58 -3.87 22.96 4.87
C PRO A 58 -3.63 21.45 4.89
N VAL A 59 -4.53 20.71 5.56
CA VAL A 59 -4.44 19.26 5.74
C VAL A 59 -5.66 18.59 5.14
N VAL A 60 -5.47 17.60 4.28
CA VAL A 60 -6.53 16.69 3.82
C VAL A 60 -6.28 15.31 4.39
N SER A 61 -7.34 14.68 4.90
CA SER A 61 -7.29 13.33 5.45
C SER A 61 -7.92 12.30 4.52
N THR A 62 -7.39 11.08 4.57
CA THR A 62 -7.90 9.90 3.86
C THR A 62 -7.72 8.64 4.70
N GLY A 63 -8.06 7.50 4.16
CA GLY A 63 -7.96 6.23 4.85
C GLY A 63 -9.22 5.84 5.62
N TYR A 64 -9.15 4.71 6.29
CA TYR A 64 -10.22 4.18 7.14
C TYR A 64 -10.61 5.16 8.24
N GLY A 65 -9.62 5.73 8.93
CA GLY A 65 -9.78 6.68 10.03
C GLY A 65 -9.90 8.15 9.63
N ARG A 66 -10.11 8.51 8.36
CA ARG A 66 -10.09 9.89 7.85
C ARG A 66 -10.97 10.88 8.61
N HIS A 67 -12.08 10.43 9.18
CA HIS A 67 -13.00 11.30 9.93
C HIS A 67 -12.54 11.58 11.37
N ASN A 68 -11.46 10.94 11.83
CA ASN A 68 -10.87 11.17 13.15
C ASN A 68 -9.86 12.32 13.18
N VAL A 69 -9.52 12.91 12.03
CA VAL A 69 -8.57 14.04 11.92
C VAL A 69 -9.32 15.35 12.04
N SER A 70 -9.54 15.83 13.25
CA SER A 70 -10.37 17.02 13.53
C SER A 70 -9.77 18.32 13.00
N PHE A 71 -8.47 18.36 12.71
CA PHE A 71 -7.75 19.52 12.17
C PHE A 71 -7.59 19.47 10.65
N ALA A 72 -8.10 18.44 9.97
CA ALA A 72 -8.15 18.39 8.52
C ALA A 72 -9.25 19.32 7.98
N ILE A 73 -8.93 20.10 6.95
CA ILE A 73 -9.89 20.97 6.27
C ILE A 73 -10.90 20.17 5.44
N GLN A 74 -10.53 18.98 5.02
CA GLN A 74 -11.38 18.06 4.25
C GLN A 74 -10.97 16.61 4.45
N ALA A 75 -11.95 15.69 4.36
CA ALA A 75 -11.74 14.25 4.27
C ALA A 75 -12.09 13.76 2.85
N LYS A 76 -11.18 13.03 2.22
CA LYS A 76 -11.35 12.42 0.89
C LYS A 76 -11.36 10.88 0.99
N THR A 77 -11.95 10.23 0.00
CA THR A 77 -11.93 8.76 -0.06
C THR A 77 -10.54 8.23 -0.41
N GLU A 78 -10.22 7.03 0.05
CA GLU A 78 -8.96 6.34 -0.28
C GLU A 78 -8.77 6.20 -1.79
N ILE A 79 -9.84 5.83 -2.50
CA ILE A 79 -9.81 5.68 -3.97
C ILE A 79 -9.39 6.99 -4.64
N ALA A 80 -10.00 8.12 -4.26
CA ALA A 80 -9.67 9.42 -4.84
C ALA A 80 -8.21 9.81 -4.55
N CYS A 81 -7.73 9.60 -3.31
CA CYS A 81 -6.37 9.96 -2.93
C CYS A 81 -5.32 9.06 -3.61
N HIS A 82 -5.54 7.74 -3.67
CA HIS A 82 -4.64 6.85 -4.43
C HIS A 82 -4.62 7.20 -5.92
N ALA A 83 -5.78 7.48 -6.52
CA ALA A 83 -5.89 7.93 -7.89
C ALA A 83 -5.07 9.21 -8.14
N ARG A 84 -5.25 10.22 -7.28
CA ARG A 84 -4.56 11.51 -7.40
C ARG A 84 -3.05 11.40 -7.22
N GLY A 85 -2.60 10.62 -6.22
CA GLY A 85 -1.19 10.36 -5.97
C GLY A 85 -0.53 9.54 -7.08
N ALA A 86 -1.22 8.54 -7.60
CA ALA A 86 -0.73 7.73 -8.70
C ALA A 86 -0.62 8.53 -10.01
N TYR A 87 -1.62 9.35 -10.33
CA TYR A 87 -1.61 10.20 -11.52
C TYR A 87 -0.50 11.27 -11.47
N PHE A 88 -0.12 11.71 -10.27
CA PHE A 88 1.02 12.61 -10.10
C PHE A 88 2.35 11.96 -10.56
N TYR A 89 2.54 10.67 -10.27
CA TYR A 89 3.73 9.93 -10.72
C TYR A 89 3.64 9.49 -12.20
N VAL A 90 2.43 9.13 -12.65
CA VAL A 90 2.18 8.58 -13.98
C VAL A 90 1.02 9.36 -14.62
N PRO A 91 1.27 10.54 -15.26
CA PRO A 91 0.22 11.41 -15.80
C PRO A 91 -0.31 10.90 -17.14
N ARG A 92 -0.88 9.71 -17.13
CA ARG A 92 -1.51 9.01 -18.26
C ARG A 92 -2.46 7.94 -17.75
N ALA A 93 -3.18 7.27 -18.65
CA ALA A 93 -4.00 6.12 -18.28
C ALA A 93 -3.16 5.06 -17.54
N VAL A 94 -3.61 4.61 -16.37
CA VAL A 94 -2.85 3.69 -15.50
C VAL A 94 -3.78 2.85 -14.62
N ASN A 95 -3.40 1.61 -14.38
CA ASN A 95 -3.99 0.75 -13.36
C ASN A 95 -3.20 0.91 -12.06
N VAL A 96 -3.81 1.47 -11.04
CA VAL A 96 -3.20 1.61 -9.71
C VAL A 96 -3.52 0.35 -8.92
N VAL A 97 -2.49 -0.32 -8.42
CA VAL A 97 -2.61 -1.50 -7.57
C VAL A 97 -2.01 -1.15 -6.21
N ASP A 98 -2.85 -1.02 -5.20
CA ASP A 98 -2.44 -0.81 -3.82
C ASP A 98 -2.58 -2.12 -3.04
N ILE A 99 -1.46 -2.63 -2.54
CA ILE A 99 -1.43 -3.82 -1.68
C ILE A 99 -1.17 -3.36 -0.25
N GLY A 100 -2.26 -3.29 0.51
CA GLY A 100 -2.27 -2.79 1.88
C GLY A 100 -2.02 -3.86 2.93
N GLY A 101 -2.10 -3.43 4.21
CA GLY A 101 -1.99 -4.34 5.35
C GLY A 101 -3.19 -5.27 5.51
N GLN A 102 -4.40 -4.78 5.28
CA GLN A 102 -5.65 -5.56 5.45
C GLN A 102 -6.54 -5.58 4.22
N ASP A 103 -6.30 -4.74 3.24
CA ASP A 103 -7.10 -4.63 2.01
C ASP A 103 -6.21 -4.42 0.79
N ASN A 104 -6.76 -4.75 -0.37
CA ASN A 104 -6.16 -4.46 -1.67
C ASN A 104 -7.12 -3.63 -2.50
N LYS A 105 -6.58 -2.70 -3.27
CA LYS A 105 -7.33 -1.85 -4.19
C LYS A 105 -6.74 -1.95 -5.59
N VAL A 106 -7.60 -2.05 -6.58
CA VAL A 106 -7.24 -1.86 -7.98
C VAL A 106 -8.11 -0.73 -8.52
N ILE A 107 -7.49 0.34 -9.02
CA ILE A 107 -8.15 1.54 -9.51
C ILE A 107 -7.70 1.78 -10.94
N ARG A 108 -8.65 1.95 -11.87
CA ARG A 108 -8.35 2.25 -13.27
C ARG A 108 -8.56 3.74 -13.52
N LEU A 109 -7.54 4.38 -14.06
CA LEU A 109 -7.57 5.80 -14.42
C LEU A 109 -7.54 5.94 -15.94
N ASP A 110 -8.31 6.93 -16.45
CA ASP A 110 -8.21 7.37 -17.84
C ASP A 110 -6.97 8.28 -18.07
N ALA A 111 -6.80 8.77 -19.28
CA ALA A 111 -5.68 9.63 -19.65
C ALA A 111 -5.65 10.97 -18.90
N GLU A 112 -6.79 11.41 -18.40
CA GLU A 112 -6.97 12.65 -17.62
C GLU A 112 -6.90 12.42 -16.10
N GLY A 113 -6.64 11.18 -15.66
CA GLY A 113 -6.50 10.80 -14.24
C GLY A 113 -7.85 10.63 -13.52
N ARG A 114 -8.96 10.51 -14.23
CA ARG A 114 -10.28 10.25 -13.64
C ARG A 114 -10.44 8.75 -13.41
N THR A 115 -10.99 8.39 -12.25
CA THR A 115 -11.31 7.00 -11.94
C THR A 115 -12.48 6.51 -12.81
N ILE A 116 -12.23 5.51 -13.65
CA ILE A 116 -13.24 4.88 -14.50
C ILE A 116 -13.80 3.59 -13.92
N ASP A 117 -13.01 2.90 -13.10
CA ASP A 117 -13.44 1.68 -12.41
C ASP A 117 -12.54 1.43 -11.19
N PHE A 118 -13.03 0.73 -10.18
CA PHE A 118 -12.22 0.24 -9.08
C PHE A 118 -12.80 -1.01 -8.44
N LYS A 119 -11.92 -1.84 -7.89
CA LYS A 119 -12.27 -2.93 -6.99
C LYS A 119 -11.46 -2.87 -5.72
N MET A 120 -12.07 -3.31 -4.63
CA MET A 120 -11.45 -3.34 -3.32
C MET A 120 -11.81 -4.65 -2.62
N ASN A 121 -10.79 -5.35 -2.11
CA ASN A 121 -10.96 -6.47 -1.21
C ASN A 121 -10.76 -6.01 0.24
N ARG A 122 -11.84 -5.88 1.01
CA ARG A 122 -11.82 -5.49 2.43
C ARG A 122 -12.20 -6.63 3.39
N LYS A 123 -12.76 -7.72 2.86
CA LYS A 123 -13.38 -8.76 3.69
C LYS A 123 -12.48 -9.96 3.94
N CYS A 124 -11.35 -10.03 3.25
CA CYS A 124 -10.46 -11.18 3.32
C CYS A 124 -9.01 -10.71 3.38
N ALA A 125 -8.25 -11.20 4.37
CA ALA A 125 -6.84 -10.89 4.51
C ALA A 125 -5.95 -11.58 3.44
N ALA A 126 -6.49 -12.54 2.70
CA ALA A 126 -5.75 -13.20 1.63
C ALA A 126 -5.21 -12.19 0.61
N GLY A 127 -3.93 -12.29 0.32
CA GLY A 127 -3.25 -11.37 -0.60
C GLY A 127 -2.88 -10.02 -0.02
N THR A 128 -2.90 -9.85 1.31
CA THR A 128 -2.56 -8.61 2.02
C THR A 128 -1.36 -8.78 2.94
N GLY A 129 -0.89 -7.68 3.56
CA GLY A 129 0.19 -7.73 4.54
C GLY A 129 -0.12 -8.62 5.73
N THR A 130 -1.35 -8.60 6.24
CA THR A 130 -1.79 -9.47 7.35
C THR A 130 -1.63 -10.96 7.00
N PHE A 131 -1.88 -11.36 5.76
CA PHE A 131 -1.63 -12.73 5.32
C PHE A 131 -0.13 -13.08 5.45
N ILE A 132 0.77 -12.21 5.01
CA ILE A 132 2.21 -12.41 5.09
C ILE A 132 2.66 -12.45 6.56
N GLU A 133 2.16 -11.55 7.41
CA GLU A 133 2.46 -11.50 8.85
C GLU A 133 2.04 -12.79 9.56
N GLU A 134 0.83 -13.30 9.29
CA GLU A 134 0.34 -14.56 9.85
C GLU A 134 1.22 -15.76 9.46
N ILE A 135 1.68 -15.79 8.21
CA ILE A 135 2.57 -16.87 7.76
C ILE A 135 3.96 -16.74 8.41
N ALA A 136 4.48 -15.52 8.55
CA ALA A 136 5.73 -15.28 9.27
C ALA A 136 5.67 -15.80 10.71
N ILE A 137 4.58 -15.51 11.42
CA ILE A 137 4.34 -16.01 12.79
C ILE A 137 4.27 -17.55 12.82
N LYS A 138 3.51 -18.16 11.90
CA LYS A 138 3.31 -19.63 11.85
C LYS A 138 4.59 -20.41 11.52
N THR A 139 5.44 -19.82 10.69
CA THR A 139 6.70 -20.45 10.26
C THR A 139 7.88 -20.07 11.17
N ALA A 140 7.69 -19.15 12.11
CA ALA A 140 8.75 -18.55 12.93
C ALA A 140 9.88 -17.91 12.08
N ILE A 141 9.57 -17.52 10.84
CA ILE A 141 10.49 -16.78 9.98
C ILE A 141 10.30 -15.29 10.28
N PRO A 142 11.36 -14.54 10.64
CA PRO A 142 11.27 -13.10 10.84
C PRO A 142 10.75 -12.40 9.58
N LEU A 143 9.79 -11.49 9.76
CA LEU A 143 9.10 -10.81 8.65
C LEU A 143 10.08 -10.09 7.71
N ASP A 144 11.11 -9.44 8.27
CA ASP A 144 12.17 -8.74 7.55
C ASP A 144 13.11 -9.66 6.75
N LYS A 145 13.05 -10.96 6.97
CA LYS A 145 13.86 -11.95 6.24
C LYS A 145 13.14 -12.61 5.08
N LEU A 146 11.80 -12.48 5.03
CA LEU A 146 11.00 -13.19 4.02
C LEU A 146 11.35 -12.81 2.58
N ASP A 147 11.57 -11.52 2.26
CA ASP A 147 11.92 -11.08 0.91
C ASP A 147 13.26 -11.68 0.46
N ALA A 148 14.29 -11.56 1.30
CA ALA A 148 15.61 -12.10 1.01
C ALA A 148 15.63 -13.64 0.91
N LEU A 149 14.79 -14.30 1.69
CA LEU A 149 14.64 -15.75 1.66
C LEU A 149 13.95 -16.21 0.38
N ALA A 150 12.85 -15.55 -0.01
CA ALA A 150 12.11 -15.87 -1.21
C ALA A 150 12.95 -15.72 -2.50
N ARG A 151 13.91 -14.80 -2.51
CA ARG A 151 14.86 -14.62 -3.63
C ARG A 151 15.81 -15.80 -3.83
N GLN A 152 15.96 -16.67 -2.83
CA GLN A 152 16.82 -17.86 -2.90
C GLN A 152 16.05 -19.08 -3.41
N SER A 153 14.74 -18.96 -3.64
CA SER A 153 13.88 -20.05 -4.11
C SER A 153 14.35 -20.59 -5.46
N GLN A 154 14.38 -21.91 -5.56
CA GLN A 154 14.72 -22.64 -6.78
C GLN A 154 13.55 -23.46 -7.33
N ASN A 155 12.53 -23.70 -6.50
CA ASN A 155 11.38 -24.53 -6.88
C ASN A 155 10.08 -23.76 -6.73
N LYS A 156 9.16 -23.95 -7.66
CA LYS A 156 7.84 -23.33 -7.60
C LYS A 156 6.95 -24.11 -6.64
N VAL A 157 6.49 -23.45 -5.58
CA VAL A 157 5.53 -24.00 -4.62
C VAL A 157 4.22 -23.22 -4.77
N LYS A 158 3.12 -23.94 -4.96
CA LYS A 158 1.79 -23.35 -5.06
C LYS A 158 1.11 -23.44 -3.69
N ILE A 159 0.70 -22.27 -3.15
CA ILE A 159 -0.21 -22.17 -2.02
C ILE A 159 -1.61 -21.98 -2.60
N GLY A 160 -2.45 -23.00 -2.48
CA GLY A 160 -3.77 -23.04 -3.13
C GLY A 160 -4.87 -22.42 -2.28
N SER A 161 -4.68 -22.36 -0.97
CA SER A 161 -5.70 -21.87 -0.04
C SER A 161 -5.72 -20.35 0.02
N TYR A 162 -6.84 -19.76 -0.35
CA TYR A 162 -7.05 -18.30 -0.26
C TYR A 162 -7.40 -17.81 1.14
N CYS A 163 -7.91 -18.67 2.02
CA CYS A 163 -8.20 -18.31 3.39
C CYS A 163 -6.95 -18.40 4.24
N THR A 164 -6.61 -17.36 4.98
CA THR A 164 -5.44 -17.30 5.87
C THR A 164 -5.41 -18.47 6.87
N VAL A 165 -6.57 -18.91 7.37
CA VAL A 165 -6.68 -20.05 8.29
C VAL A 165 -6.31 -21.35 7.60
N PHE A 166 -6.86 -21.61 6.41
CA PHE A 166 -6.58 -22.84 5.64
C PHE A 166 -5.16 -22.83 5.05
N ALA A 167 -4.67 -21.66 4.61
CA ALA A 167 -3.30 -21.53 4.14
C ALA A 167 -2.28 -21.90 5.23
N SER A 168 -2.56 -21.57 6.49
CA SER A 168 -1.71 -22.00 7.61
C SER A 168 -1.58 -23.54 7.71
N THR A 169 -2.69 -24.26 7.53
CA THR A 169 -2.69 -25.73 7.55
C THR A 169 -1.94 -26.30 6.34
N GLU A 170 -2.14 -25.73 5.16
CA GLU A 170 -1.44 -26.10 3.92
C GLU A 170 0.08 -25.91 4.07
N ILE A 171 0.50 -24.75 4.59
CA ILE A 171 1.91 -24.44 4.84
C ILE A 171 2.55 -25.43 5.81
N LEU A 172 1.89 -25.79 6.92
CA LEU A 172 2.38 -26.81 7.84
C LEU A 172 2.51 -28.17 7.15
N SER A 173 1.61 -28.50 6.23
CA SER A 173 1.72 -29.75 5.43
C SER A 173 2.92 -29.69 4.48
N LEU A 174 3.16 -28.57 3.83
CA LEU A 174 4.33 -28.36 2.95
C LEU A 174 5.64 -28.48 3.72
N ILE A 175 5.72 -27.86 4.91
CA ILE A 175 6.89 -27.98 5.80
C ILE A 175 7.12 -29.45 6.16
N ARG A 176 6.07 -30.18 6.56
CA ARG A 176 6.16 -31.61 6.89
C ARG A 176 6.61 -32.49 5.72
N SER A 177 6.28 -32.11 4.51
CA SER A 177 6.72 -32.80 3.29
C SER A 177 8.13 -32.44 2.84
N GLY A 178 8.86 -31.59 3.60
CA GLY A 178 10.24 -31.23 3.33
C GLY A 178 10.43 -30.09 2.33
N VAL A 179 9.39 -29.29 2.08
CA VAL A 179 9.53 -28.08 1.27
C VAL A 179 10.46 -27.12 1.98
N LYS A 180 11.43 -26.57 1.25
CA LYS A 180 12.41 -25.64 1.80
C LYS A 180 11.77 -24.29 2.13
N ALA A 181 12.34 -23.61 3.13
CA ALA A 181 11.83 -22.33 3.63
C ALA A 181 11.83 -21.23 2.54
N GLU A 182 12.86 -21.20 1.69
CA GLU A 182 12.97 -20.27 0.58
C GLU A 182 11.87 -20.47 -0.48
N ASP A 183 11.54 -21.72 -0.82
CA ASP A 183 10.50 -22.05 -1.79
C ASP A 183 9.11 -21.74 -1.21
N LEU A 184 8.92 -21.97 0.09
CA LEU A 184 7.71 -21.61 0.80
C LEU A 184 7.51 -20.10 0.84
N ALA A 185 8.55 -19.32 1.18
CA ALA A 185 8.50 -17.87 1.22
C ALA A 185 8.14 -17.27 -0.16
N LYS A 186 8.72 -17.80 -1.25
CA LYS A 186 8.37 -17.38 -2.62
C LYS A 186 6.91 -17.71 -2.93
N GLY A 187 6.43 -18.91 -2.56
CA GLY A 187 5.03 -19.33 -2.75
C GLY A 187 4.02 -18.42 -2.04
N VAL A 188 4.38 -17.87 -0.88
CA VAL A 188 3.56 -16.87 -0.17
C VAL A 188 3.39 -15.61 -1.01
N PHE A 189 4.49 -15.03 -1.53
CA PHE A 189 4.41 -13.83 -2.37
C PHE A 189 3.74 -14.09 -3.72
N ASP A 190 3.97 -15.26 -4.34
CA ASP A 190 3.25 -15.68 -5.55
C ASP A 190 1.74 -15.73 -5.31
N SER A 191 1.30 -16.23 -4.15
CA SER A 191 -0.10 -16.28 -3.75
C SER A 191 -0.70 -14.87 -3.58
N VAL A 192 0.05 -13.93 -2.99
CA VAL A 192 -0.38 -12.53 -2.84
C VAL A 192 -0.61 -11.90 -4.20
N VAL A 193 0.35 -12.03 -5.12
CA VAL A 193 0.25 -11.46 -6.47
C VAL A 193 -0.90 -12.09 -7.25
N ALA A 194 -1.02 -13.43 -7.24
CA ALA A 194 -2.10 -14.14 -7.92
C ALA A 194 -3.47 -13.63 -7.44
N ARG A 195 -3.64 -13.40 -6.14
CA ARG A 195 -4.90 -12.91 -5.58
C ARG A 195 -5.27 -11.51 -6.06
N VAL A 196 -4.29 -10.63 -6.22
CA VAL A 196 -4.52 -9.27 -6.75
C VAL A 196 -4.88 -9.33 -8.24
N LEU A 197 -4.19 -10.18 -9.01
CA LEU A 197 -4.45 -10.35 -10.45
C LEU A 197 -5.84 -10.91 -10.77
N GLU A 198 -6.46 -11.63 -9.82
CA GLU A 198 -7.84 -12.10 -9.93
C GLU A 198 -8.90 -10.98 -9.77
N MET A 199 -8.53 -9.83 -9.21
CA MET A 199 -9.50 -8.76 -8.92
C MET A 199 -10.02 -8.09 -10.18
N ILE A 200 -9.12 -7.69 -11.08
CA ILE A 200 -9.43 -7.05 -12.37
C ILE A 200 -8.34 -7.46 -13.37
N PRO A 201 -8.67 -7.73 -14.63
CA PRO A 201 -7.66 -7.86 -15.68
C PRO A 201 -6.81 -6.60 -15.77
N LEU A 202 -5.52 -6.73 -15.56
CA LEU A 202 -4.56 -5.63 -15.66
C LEU A 202 -3.93 -5.65 -17.06
N ALA A 203 -3.85 -4.47 -17.69
CA ALA A 203 -3.23 -4.28 -19.00
C ALA A 203 -2.47 -2.95 -19.00
N ASP A 204 -1.57 -2.80 -19.96
CA ASP A 204 -0.82 -1.58 -20.24
C ASP A 204 0.08 -1.13 -19.07
N THR A 205 -0.13 0.07 -18.54
CA THR A 205 0.68 0.62 -17.44
C THR A 205 0.05 0.29 -16.09
N ILE A 206 0.86 -0.23 -15.17
CA ILE A 206 0.47 -0.56 -13.78
C ILE A 206 1.37 0.23 -12.84
N LEU A 207 0.78 1.03 -11.97
CA LEU A 207 1.48 1.62 -10.83
C LEU A 207 1.20 0.75 -9.61
N LEU A 208 2.26 0.14 -9.07
CA LEU A 208 2.20 -0.75 -7.92
C LEU A 208 2.62 -0.01 -6.66
N CYS A 209 1.74 0.07 -5.66
CA CYS A 209 1.95 0.81 -4.43
C CYS A 209 1.43 0.05 -3.20
N GLY A 210 1.49 0.69 -2.04
CA GLY A 210 1.06 0.13 -0.76
C GLY A 210 2.19 -0.37 0.14
N GLY A 211 1.83 -0.71 1.36
CA GLY A 211 2.77 -1.14 2.39
C GLY A 211 3.49 -2.44 2.05
N VAL A 212 2.78 -3.41 1.46
CA VAL A 212 3.38 -4.70 1.06
C VAL A 212 4.47 -4.50 0.01
N VAL A 213 4.23 -3.63 -0.97
CA VAL A 213 5.21 -3.31 -2.02
C VAL A 213 6.43 -2.58 -1.46
N ALA A 214 6.22 -1.70 -0.47
CA ALA A 214 7.31 -0.96 0.18
C ALA A 214 8.22 -1.88 1.00
N TRP A 215 7.64 -2.87 1.69
CA TRP A 215 8.37 -3.79 2.58
C TRP A 215 8.97 -5.00 1.86
N PHE A 216 8.35 -5.44 0.75
CA PHE A 216 8.71 -6.63 0.01
C PHE A 216 8.88 -6.34 -1.49
N PRO A 217 10.03 -5.80 -1.91
CA PRO A 217 10.28 -5.46 -3.32
C PRO A 217 10.14 -6.64 -4.29
N ILE A 218 10.31 -7.89 -3.82
CA ILE A 218 10.10 -9.11 -4.61
C ILE A 218 8.68 -9.17 -5.20
N VAL A 219 7.68 -8.56 -4.55
CA VAL A 219 6.31 -8.51 -5.06
C VAL A 219 6.25 -7.81 -6.42
N ALA A 220 7.00 -6.72 -6.60
CA ALA A 220 7.05 -6.03 -7.88
C ALA A 220 7.75 -6.86 -8.97
N GLU A 221 8.72 -7.66 -8.61
CA GLU A 221 9.41 -8.58 -9.53
C GLU A 221 8.46 -9.68 -10.01
N ILE A 222 7.72 -10.28 -9.06
CA ILE A 222 6.71 -11.30 -9.39
C ILE A 222 5.59 -10.72 -10.28
N PHE A 223 5.16 -9.46 -10.01
CA PHE A 223 4.21 -8.79 -10.88
C PHE A 223 4.74 -8.66 -12.31
N ARG A 224 5.99 -8.23 -12.50
CA ARG A 224 6.62 -8.10 -13.83
C ARG A 224 6.71 -9.42 -14.58
N GLU A 225 6.87 -10.53 -13.88
CA GLU A 225 6.87 -11.87 -14.47
C GLU A 225 5.49 -12.33 -14.94
N GLN A 226 4.41 -11.86 -14.32
CA GLN A 226 3.05 -12.38 -14.51
C GLN A 226 2.17 -11.48 -15.37
N VAL A 227 2.54 -10.21 -15.57
CA VAL A 227 1.78 -9.25 -16.39
C VAL A 227 2.51 -8.91 -17.68
N LYS A 228 1.76 -8.55 -18.72
CA LYS A 228 2.34 -8.10 -19.99
C LYS A 228 2.60 -6.58 -20.04
N GLY A 229 2.08 -5.84 -19.04
CA GLY A 229 2.17 -4.38 -18.97
C GLY A 229 3.47 -3.88 -18.31
N GLU A 230 3.69 -2.57 -18.43
CA GLU A 230 4.75 -1.88 -17.71
C GLU A 230 4.41 -1.77 -16.22
N VAL A 231 5.29 -2.22 -15.33
CA VAL A 231 5.10 -2.14 -13.88
C VAL A 231 6.01 -1.07 -13.28
N ILE A 232 5.39 0.02 -12.83
CA ILE A 232 6.04 1.17 -12.21
C ILE A 232 5.83 1.09 -10.69
N VAL A 233 6.90 1.23 -9.92
CA VAL A 233 6.87 1.39 -8.47
C VAL A 233 7.34 2.81 -8.15
N PRO A 234 6.54 3.66 -7.52
CA PRO A 234 6.97 5.01 -7.17
C PRO A 234 8.05 4.97 -6.07
N PRO A 235 8.83 6.05 -5.89
CA PRO A 235 9.92 6.09 -4.90
C PRO A 235 9.47 5.75 -3.48
N ASN A 236 8.25 6.15 -3.10
CA ASN A 236 7.66 5.90 -1.79
C ASN A 236 6.28 5.24 -1.95
N PRO A 237 6.22 3.95 -2.32
CA PRO A 237 4.96 3.31 -2.71
C PRO A 237 3.92 3.30 -1.59
N GLN A 238 4.32 3.28 -0.33
CA GLN A 238 3.44 3.31 0.82
C GLN A 238 2.79 4.69 1.05
N LEU A 239 3.34 5.75 0.48
CA LEU A 239 2.88 7.13 0.69
C LEU A 239 1.89 7.62 -0.37
N THR A 240 1.56 6.81 -1.38
CA THR A 240 0.75 7.23 -2.54
C THR A 240 -0.61 7.83 -2.14
N GLY A 241 -1.30 7.22 -1.17
CA GLY A 241 -2.57 7.73 -0.64
C GLY A 241 -2.43 9.07 0.10
N ALA A 242 -1.43 9.17 1.00
CA ALA A 242 -1.15 10.39 1.73
C ALA A 242 -0.65 11.53 0.81
N LEU A 243 0.15 11.21 -0.21
CA LEU A 243 0.55 12.17 -1.25
C LEU A 243 -0.67 12.70 -2.02
N GLY A 244 -1.58 11.83 -2.41
CA GLY A 244 -2.82 12.25 -3.06
C GLY A 244 -3.67 13.17 -2.19
N ALA A 245 -3.73 12.91 -0.89
CA ALA A 245 -4.40 13.78 0.07
C ALA A 245 -3.69 15.16 0.16
N ALA A 246 -2.36 15.21 0.21
CA ALA A 246 -1.59 16.46 0.21
C ALA A 246 -1.79 17.27 -1.09
N LEU A 247 -1.87 16.59 -2.24
CA LEU A 247 -2.18 17.23 -3.51
C LEU A 247 -3.58 17.84 -3.53
N PHE A 248 -4.58 17.19 -2.93
CA PHE A 248 -5.91 17.78 -2.74
C PHE A 248 -5.88 18.98 -1.78
N ALA A 249 -5.06 18.95 -0.73
CA ALA A 249 -4.89 20.10 0.17
C ALA A 249 -4.36 21.32 -0.59
N ARG A 250 -3.41 21.12 -1.52
CA ARG A 250 -2.88 22.16 -2.41
C ARG A 250 -3.95 22.74 -3.35
N GLU A 251 -4.84 21.90 -3.87
CA GLU A 251 -5.89 22.31 -4.82
C GLU A 251 -7.04 23.08 -4.15
N THR A 252 -7.22 23.00 -2.84
CA THR A 252 -8.28 23.72 -2.10
C THR A 252 -7.99 25.20 -1.89
N GLU A 253 -6.76 25.66 -2.11
CA GLU A 253 -6.38 27.09 -1.99
C GLU A 253 -6.40 27.86 -3.33
N ILE A 254 -6.73 27.19 -4.43
CA ILE A 254 -6.86 27.81 -5.75
C ILE A 254 -8.34 28.10 -6.03
#